data_2633c1b421cc6556900d9d6523299267
#
_entry.id   2633c1b421cc6556900d9d6523299267
#
_cell.length_a   1.000
_cell.length_b   1.000
_cell.length_c   1.000
_cell.angle_alpha   90.00
_cell.angle_beta   90.00
_cell.angle_gamma   90.00
#
_symmetry.space_group_name_H-M   'P 1'
#
loop_
_entity.id
_entity.type
_entity.pdbx_description
1 polymer ?
#
loop_
_entity_poly.entity_id
_entity_poly.type
_entity_poly.pdbx_seq_one_letter_code
_entity_poly.pdbx_strand_id
1 'polypeptide(L)'
;MIHKTAIVDVKAKVSSSVEIGPYCVIGPNVEIGENVKIHSHVNICGNTLIGKGNKNYPFASIGNDPQDLKYNGEETKLIIGDNNKIREYVTINPGTEGGGGLTKIGNNCLFMISSHIALSLIHISEPTRPY
;
A
#
# COMPACT_ATOMS: atom_id res chain seq x y z
N MET A 1 -9.79 -2.94 14.74
CA MET A 1 -9.41 -4.18 15.46
C MET A 1 -8.32 -4.91 14.69
N ILE A 2 -7.29 -5.32 15.38
CA ILE A 2 -6.16 -6.05 14.77
C ILE A 2 -6.28 -7.52 15.16
N HIS A 3 -6.33 -8.40 14.15
CA HIS A 3 -6.42 -9.83 14.42
C HIS A 3 -5.13 -10.30 15.12
N LYS A 4 -5.28 -11.25 16.05
CA LYS A 4 -4.16 -11.71 16.89
C LYS A 4 -3.02 -12.34 16.10
N THR A 5 -3.28 -12.86 14.90
CA THR A 5 -2.23 -13.44 14.05
C THR A 5 -1.54 -12.43 13.15
N ALA A 6 -2.03 -11.19 13.09
CA ALA A 6 -1.38 -10.14 12.32
C ALA A 6 -0.09 -9.69 13.02
N ILE A 7 0.93 -9.41 12.23
CA ILE A 7 2.19 -8.90 12.75
C ILE A 7 2.27 -7.43 12.37
N VAL A 8 2.07 -6.56 13.36
CA VAL A 8 2.14 -5.12 13.17
C VAL A 8 3.32 -4.59 13.95
N ASP A 9 4.26 -3.98 13.25
CA ASP A 9 5.45 -3.44 13.91
C ASP A 9 5.04 -2.34 14.90
N VAL A 10 5.70 -2.30 16.05
CA VAL A 10 5.37 -1.33 17.10
C VAL A 10 5.59 0.11 16.65
N LYS A 11 6.42 0.33 15.65
CA LYS A 11 6.67 1.67 15.10
C LYS A 11 5.64 2.09 14.06
N ALA A 12 4.83 1.18 13.57
CA ALA A 12 3.79 1.51 12.60
C ALA A 12 2.75 2.42 13.25
N LYS A 13 2.28 3.39 12.49
CA LYS A 13 1.25 4.32 12.96
C LYS A 13 -0.08 3.91 12.36
N VAL A 14 -0.90 3.26 13.16
CA VAL A 14 -2.18 2.72 12.72
C VAL A 14 -3.31 3.39 13.49
N SER A 15 -4.25 3.98 12.77
CA SER A 15 -5.41 4.61 13.40
C SER A 15 -6.24 3.57 14.17
N SER A 16 -6.88 3.99 15.25
CA SER A 16 -7.67 3.09 16.09
C SER A 16 -8.87 2.47 15.38
N SER A 17 -9.34 3.10 14.31
CA SER A 17 -10.49 2.59 13.55
C SER A 17 -10.12 1.59 12.46
N VAL A 18 -8.83 1.27 12.30
CA VAL A 18 -8.37 0.33 11.28
C VAL A 18 -8.70 -1.10 11.68
N GLU A 19 -9.16 -1.88 10.69
CA GLU A 19 -9.36 -3.32 10.86
C GLU A 19 -8.28 -4.06 10.09
N ILE A 20 -7.53 -4.91 10.77
CA ILE A 20 -6.48 -5.71 10.17
C ILE A 20 -6.79 -7.19 10.37
N GLY A 21 -6.96 -7.90 9.27
CA GLY A 21 -7.31 -9.31 9.27
C GLY A 21 -6.14 -10.23 9.61
N PRO A 22 -6.39 -11.56 9.59
CA PRO A 22 -5.38 -12.54 9.99
C PRO A 22 -4.21 -12.60 9.00
N TYR A 23 -3.05 -12.93 9.53
CA TYR A 23 -1.82 -13.17 8.78
C TYR A 23 -1.35 -11.99 7.94
N CYS A 24 -1.74 -10.78 8.33
CA CYS A 24 -1.20 -9.57 7.72
C CYS A 24 0.15 -9.22 8.34
N VAL A 25 1.00 -8.57 7.56
CA VAL A 25 2.29 -8.07 8.03
C VAL A 25 2.38 -6.58 7.70
N ILE A 26 2.57 -5.77 8.73
CA ILE A 26 2.67 -4.32 8.60
C ILE A 26 4.03 -3.87 9.12
N GLY A 27 4.82 -3.25 8.26
CA GLY A 27 6.18 -2.84 8.59
C GLY A 27 6.27 -1.56 9.43
N PRO A 28 7.48 -1.20 9.87
CA PRO A 28 7.68 -0.12 10.85
C PRO A 28 7.46 1.28 10.32
N ASN A 29 7.65 1.51 9.04
CA ASN A 29 7.54 2.85 8.44
C ASN A 29 6.22 3.06 7.72
N VAL A 30 5.20 2.31 8.12
CA VAL A 30 3.88 2.36 7.52
C VAL A 30 2.97 3.23 8.38
N GLU A 31 2.20 4.10 7.73
CA GLU A 31 1.15 4.88 8.38
C GLU A 31 -0.19 4.56 7.71
N ILE A 32 -1.19 4.23 8.51
CA ILE A 32 -2.51 3.85 8.01
C ILE A 32 -3.57 4.75 8.64
N GLY A 33 -4.32 5.44 7.79
CA GLY A 33 -5.35 6.38 8.21
C GLY A 33 -6.62 5.73 8.71
N GLU A 34 -7.61 6.54 9.01
CA GLU A 34 -8.85 6.08 9.64
C GLU A 34 -9.72 5.24 8.69
N ASN A 35 -10.47 4.33 9.26
CA ASN A 35 -11.48 3.52 8.57
C ASN A 35 -10.92 2.70 7.41
N VAL A 36 -9.66 2.34 7.49
CA VAL A 36 -9.04 1.43 6.52
C VAL A 36 -9.37 0.00 6.91
N LYS A 37 -9.73 -0.80 5.94
CA LYS A 37 -9.98 -2.23 6.14
C LYS A 37 -8.95 -3.05 5.38
N ILE A 38 -8.23 -3.89 6.11
CA ILE A 38 -7.21 -4.75 5.55
C ILE A 38 -7.65 -6.19 5.77
N HIS A 39 -7.87 -6.91 4.67
CA HIS A 39 -8.29 -8.31 4.74
C HIS A 39 -7.13 -9.23 5.12
N SER A 40 -7.27 -10.52 4.95
CA SER A 40 -6.22 -11.47 5.34
C SER A 40 -5.04 -11.46 4.37
N HIS A 41 -3.88 -11.86 4.88
CA HIS A 41 -2.68 -12.10 4.06
C HIS A 41 -2.24 -10.89 3.22
N VAL A 42 -2.39 -9.70 3.77
CA VAL A 42 -1.92 -8.47 3.11
C VAL A 42 -0.58 -8.09 3.71
N ASN A 43 0.36 -7.76 2.84
CA ASN A 43 1.68 -7.29 3.26
C ASN A 43 1.81 -5.82 2.91
N ILE A 44 2.06 -4.99 3.91
CA ILE A 44 2.31 -3.56 3.73
C ILE A 44 3.62 -3.22 4.41
N CYS A 45 4.57 -2.75 3.63
CA CYS A 45 5.90 -2.45 4.15
C CYS A 45 6.49 -1.24 3.45
N GLY A 46 7.76 -1.00 3.70
CA GLY A 46 8.44 0.18 3.16
C GLY A 46 7.95 1.47 3.78
N ASN A 47 8.31 2.57 3.17
CA ASN A 47 7.90 3.90 3.60
C ASN A 47 6.57 4.24 2.93
N THR A 48 5.48 3.81 3.53
CA THR A 48 4.17 3.82 2.90
C THR A 48 3.15 4.55 3.76
N LEU A 49 2.46 5.50 3.16
CA LEU A 49 1.38 6.25 3.78
C LEU A 49 0.06 5.88 3.09
N ILE A 50 -0.89 5.36 3.87
CA ILE A 50 -2.21 4.98 3.36
C ILE A 50 -3.25 5.91 3.96
N GLY A 51 -4.01 6.58 3.11
CA GLY A 51 -5.06 7.48 3.51
C GLY A 51 -6.27 6.75 4.09
N LYS A 52 -7.31 7.49 4.39
CA LYS A 52 -8.51 6.94 5.04
C LYS A 52 -9.40 6.18 4.07
N GLY A 53 -10.20 5.26 4.61
CA GLY A 53 -11.27 4.59 3.88
C GLY A 53 -10.84 3.59 2.83
N ASN A 54 -9.55 3.28 2.75
CA ASN A 54 -9.06 2.30 1.78
C ASN A 54 -9.45 0.88 2.17
N LYS A 55 -9.64 0.03 1.17
CA LYS A 55 -9.87 -1.40 1.37
C LYS A 55 -8.81 -2.19 0.63
N ASN A 56 -8.10 -3.04 1.36
CA ASN A 56 -7.05 -3.89 0.81
C ASN A 56 -7.51 -5.33 0.88
N TYR A 57 -7.67 -5.97 -0.25
CA TYR A 57 -8.19 -7.33 -0.36
C TYR A 57 -7.07 -8.36 -0.19
N PRO A 58 -7.41 -9.64 0.06
CA PRO A 58 -6.40 -10.64 0.41
C PRO A 58 -5.29 -10.77 -0.62
N PHE A 59 -4.09 -11.05 -0.12
CA PHE A 59 -2.87 -11.27 -0.91
C PHE A 59 -2.38 -10.05 -1.69
N ALA A 60 -2.85 -8.86 -1.36
CA ALA A 60 -2.26 -7.64 -1.92
C ALA A 60 -0.89 -7.38 -1.26
N SER A 61 0.04 -6.86 -2.04
CA SER A 61 1.38 -6.54 -1.58
C SER A 61 1.67 -5.07 -1.88
N ILE A 62 1.91 -4.30 -0.83
CA ILE A 62 2.02 -2.84 -0.94
C ILE A 62 3.34 -2.39 -0.33
N GLY A 63 4.10 -1.62 -1.09
CA GLY A 63 5.30 -0.97 -0.59
C GLY A 63 6.57 -1.81 -0.62
N ASN A 64 6.55 -2.99 -1.21
CA ASN A 64 7.75 -3.80 -1.37
C ASN A 64 8.74 -3.12 -2.32
N ASP A 65 9.97 -3.61 -2.31
CA ASP A 65 11.03 -3.04 -3.12
C ASP A 65 10.65 -2.97 -4.60
N PRO A 66 11.05 -1.91 -5.30
CA PRO A 66 10.80 -1.81 -6.73
C PRO A 66 11.41 -2.97 -7.50
N GLN A 67 10.70 -3.42 -8.53
CA GLN A 67 11.19 -4.46 -9.44
C GLN A 67 12.00 -3.83 -10.56
N ASP A 68 13.04 -3.12 -10.21
CA ASP A 68 13.88 -2.41 -11.14
C ASP A 68 15.33 -2.85 -10.92
N LEU A 69 15.98 -3.32 -11.97
CA LEU A 69 17.37 -3.75 -11.90
C LEU A 69 18.31 -2.62 -11.49
N LYS A 70 17.89 -1.37 -11.62
CA LYS A 70 18.65 -0.21 -11.20
C LYS A 70 18.45 0.15 -9.73
N TYR A 71 17.56 -0.55 -9.04
CA TYR A 71 17.29 -0.26 -7.64
C TYR A 71 18.45 -0.76 -6.77
N ASN A 72 19.03 0.12 -6.00
CA ASN A 72 20.16 -0.17 -5.12
C ASN A 72 19.87 0.05 -3.64
N GLY A 73 18.61 -0.07 -3.25
CA GLY A 73 18.22 0.14 -1.86
C GLY A 73 18.08 1.59 -1.45
N GLU A 74 18.01 2.50 -2.40
CA GLU A 74 17.78 3.90 -2.10
C GLU A 74 16.41 4.12 -1.46
N GLU A 75 16.28 5.21 -0.71
CA GLU A 75 15.05 5.54 -0.02
C GLU A 75 13.95 5.86 -1.02
N THR A 76 12.82 5.16 -0.87
CA THR A 76 11.65 5.37 -1.73
C THR A 76 10.43 5.59 -0.86
N LYS A 77 9.37 6.17 -1.45
CA LYS A 77 8.15 6.48 -0.73
C LYS A 77 6.92 6.18 -1.57
N LEU A 78 5.90 5.65 -0.92
CA LEU A 78 4.61 5.36 -1.54
C LEU A 78 3.53 6.10 -0.76
N ILE A 79 2.73 6.90 -1.47
CA ILE A 79 1.60 7.61 -0.87
C ILE A 79 0.33 7.15 -1.56
N ILE A 80 -0.59 6.60 -0.80
CA ILE A 80 -1.90 6.18 -1.28
C ILE A 80 -2.95 7.10 -0.67
N GLY A 81 -3.76 7.72 -1.51
CA GLY A 81 -4.82 8.61 -1.06
C GLY A 81 -5.99 7.88 -0.41
N ASP A 82 -7.19 8.43 -0.54
CA ASP A 82 -8.35 7.95 0.21
C ASP A 82 -9.31 7.12 -0.63
N ASN A 83 -10.03 6.22 0.04
CA ASN A 83 -11.17 5.48 -0.53
C ASN A 83 -10.85 4.67 -1.78
N ASN A 84 -9.67 4.09 -1.82
CA ASN A 84 -9.27 3.20 -2.90
C ASN A 84 -9.63 1.75 -2.58
N LYS A 85 -9.90 0.96 -3.61
CA LYS A 85 -10.08 -0.48 -3.48
C LYS A 85 -8.93 -1.17 -4.16
N ILE A 86 -8.13 -1.88 -3.38
CA ILE A 86 -6.95 -2.59 -3.85
C ILE A 86 -7.28 -4.07 -3.77
N ARG A 87 -7.60 -4.65 -4.92
CA ARG A 87 -8.11 -6.03 -4.99
C ARG A 87 -7.01 -7.06 -4.80
N GLU A 88 -7.41 -8.33 -4.89
CA GLU A 88 -6.51 -9.46 -4.63
C GLU A 88 -5.31 -9.47 -5.58
N TYR A 89 -4.17 -9.85 -5.06
CA TYR A 89 -2.92 -9.99 -5.81
C TYR A 89 -2.43 -8.72 -6.49
N VAL A 90 -2.97 -7.58 -6.10
CA VAL A 90 -2.45 -6.30 -6.58
C VAL A 90 -1.10 -6.04 -5.92
N THR A 91 -0.14 -5.58 -6.68
CA THR A 91 1.16 -5.17 -6.16
C THR A 91 1.37 -3.70 -6.44
N ILE A 92 1.77 -2.96 -5.42
CA ILE A 92 2.08 -1.55 -5.54
C ILE A 92 3.47 -1.34 -4.95
N ASN A 93 4.42 -0.96 -5.77
CA ASN A 93 5.79 -0.72 -5.36
C ASN A 93 6.10 0.78 -5.38
N PRO A 94 6.95 1.27 -4.48
CA PRO A 94 7.37 2.66 -4.53
C PRO A 94 8.23 2.93 -5.77
N GLY A 95 8.31 4.18 -6.17
CA GLY A 95 9.19 4.58 -7.25
C GLY A 95 10.65 4.43 -6.86
N THR A 96 11.52 4.33 -7.87
CA THR A 96 12.96 4.32 -7.67
C THR A 96 13.48 5.76 -7.69
N GLU A 97 14.73 5.95 -7.26
CA GLU A 97 15.37 7.25 -7.33
C GLU A 97 15.40 7.76 -8.77
N GLY A 98 15.73 6.90 -9.72
CA GLY A 98 15.71 7.24 -11.13
C GLY A 98 14.34 7.58 -11.66
N GLY A 99 13.29 7.05 -11.02
CA GLY A 99 11.90 7.36 -11.33
C GLY A 99 11.29 8.43 -10.42
N GLY A 100 12.12 9.13 -9.63
CA GLY A 100 11.65 10.16 -8.72
C GLY A 100 11.54 9.73 -7.26
N GLY A 101 11.76 8.47 -6.95
CA GLY A 101 11.69 7.94 -5.58
C GLY A 101 10.32 7.96 -4.93
N LEU A 102 9.29 8.35 -5.66
CA LEU A 102 7.95 8.53 -5.14
C LEU A 102 6.91 7.95 -6.09
N THR A 103 6.01 7.16 -5.53
CA THR A 103 4.79 6.75 -6.23
C THR A 103 3.61 7.32 -5.45
N LYS A 104 2.72 8.01 -6.15
CA LYS A 104 1.58 8.64 -5.52
C LYS A 104 0.29 8.21 -6.22
N ILE A 105 -0.65 7.71 -5.43
CA ILE A 105 -1.96 7.27 -5.90
C ILE A 105 -3.01 8.19 -5.31
N GLY A 106 -3.92 8.66 -6.14
CA GLY A 106 -4.99 9.56 -5.72
C GLY A 106 -6.11 8.85 -4.97
N ASN A 107 -7.33 9.34 -5.15
CA ASN A 107 -8.49 8.87 -4.38
C ASN A 107 -9.48 8.14 -5.26
N ASN A 108 -10.30 7.30 -4.63
CA ASN A 108 -11.43 6.62 -5.28
C ASN A 108 -11.05 5.76 -6.48
N CYS A 109 -9.86 5.18 -6.43
CA CYS A 109 -9.36 4.30 -7.49
C CYS A 109 -9.76 2.85 -7.23
N LEU A 110 -9.92 2.10 -8.30
CA LEU A 110 -10.12 0.66 -8.24
C LEU A 110 -8.98 -0.03 -8.97
N PHE A 111 -8.20 -0.82 -8.23
CA PHE A 111 -7.13 -1.63 -8.83
C PHE A 111 -7.63 -3.04 -8.95
N MET A 112 -7.78 -3.50 -10.18
CA MET A 112 -8.33 -4.82 -10.47
C MET A 112 -7.37 -5.93 -10.05
N ILE A 113 -7.90 -7.12 -9.90
CA ILE A 113 -7.15 -8.31 -9.50
C ILE A 113 -5.88 -8.45 -10.33
N SER A 114 -4.76 -8.67 -9.64
CA SER A 114 -3.44 -8.89 -10.25
C SER A 114 -2.83 -7.70 -10.99
N SER A 115 -3.37 -6.49 -10.83
CA SER A 115 -2.74 -5.32 -11.43
C SER A 115 -1.45 -4.94 -10.70
N HIS A 116 -0.58 -4.22 -11.39
CA HIS A 116 0.73 -3.85 -10.86
C HIS A 116 1.04 -2.39 -11.12
N ILE A 117 1.49 -1.71 -10.09
CA ILE A 117 1.90 -0.31 -10.17
C ILE A 117 3.31 -0.19 -9.65
N ALA A 118 4.20 0.34 -10.46
CA ALA A 118 5.61 0.40 -10.12
C ALA A 118 6.36 1.48 -10.87
N LEU A 119 7.54 1.75 -10.37
CA LEU A 119 8.70 2.31 -11.06
C LEU A 119 8.73 3.81 -11.30
N SER A 120 7.66 4.54 -11.20
CA SER A 120 7.70 5.95 -11.53
C SER A 120 6.76 6.75 -10.69
N LEU A 121 6.91 8.05 -10.76
CA LEU A 121 5.93 8.94 -10.18
C LEU A 121 4.62 8.76 -10.92
N ILE A 122 3.66 8.15 -10.26
CA ILE A 122 2.35 7.94 -10.82
C ILE A 122 1.35 8.75 -10.01
N HIS A 123 0.64 9.61 -10.67
CA HIS A 123 -0.46 10.35 -10.07
C HIS A 123 -1.75 9.92 -10.74
N ILE A 124 -2.52 9.11 -10.04
CA ILE A 124 -3.79 8.61 -10.54
C ILE A 124 -4.90 9.35 -9.81
N SER A 125 -5.72 10.07 -10.55
CA SER A 125 -6.87 10.77 -9.99
C SER A 125 -8.14 10.07 -10.43
N GLU A 126 -9.22 10.40 -9.77
CA GLU A 126 -10.52 9.79 -10.01
C GLU A 126 -11.33 10.49 -11.08
N PRO A 127 -12.30 9.81 -11.68
CA PRO A 127 -12.45 8.37 -11.63
C PRO A 127 -11.33 7.71 -12.40
N THR A 128 -10.85 6.57 -11.91
CA THR A 128 -9.73 5.93 -12.56
C THR A 128 -10.15 4.68 -13.29
N ARG A 129 -9.30 4.31 -14.24
CA ARG A 129 -9.41 3.01 -14.86
C ARG A 129 -8.69 1.97 -14.03
N PRO A 130 -9.19 0.74 -14.00
CA PRO A 130 -8.45 -0.35 -13.37
C PRO A 130 -7.18 -0.68 -14.14
N TYR A 131 -6.20 -1.10 -13.40
CA TYR A 131 -4.96 -1.59 -13.96
C TYR A 131 -4.94 -3.09 -14.00
#